data_80670df62ff835bf9ba719a414183408
#
_entry.id   80670df62ff835bf9ba719a414183408
#
_cell.length_a   1.000
_cell.length_b   1.000
_cell.length_c   1.000
_cell.angle_alpha   90.00
_cell.angle_beta   90.00
_cell.angle_gamma   90.00
#
_symmetry.space_group_name_H-M   'P 1'
#
loop_
_entity.id
_entity.type
_entity.pdbx_description
1 polymer ?
#
loop_
_entity_poly.entity_id
_entity_poly.type
_entity_poly.pdbx_seq_one_letter_code
_entity_poly.pdbx_strand_id
1 'polypeptide(L)'
;MTKIEFTSDGGCEEVTGSKHYLTINDKKILLDCGLWQGNEETVRKNSEYTFPDDIYDVINSHAHADHCALLPLLIKQGYKGKIHSTPATRDLGSIIMLDSAKIQSYEGMPIYTEQDCINTMNHYRCSVYEKEKKISEEIKYTFYDAGHILGSAMVDISVPKYNTFFEKLFHKKEDNRKHILFTGDLGRESNPICYPPATNMPAPEYIIMESTYGNKTHESLETVYQELAYMINRTIERGGKVIIPSFAVERAQELIYFIKVLMREDKIPKIPVWIDSPMAANATGIFNVHPECLNDDIKEKFISKGKNPFSVRTLKFINNYKESLKIAKSDKPCIVISCNGMCEAGRILNHLQYGISNKNNTILFVGYQAQGTLGRSILEKAEKITINKKEYEVKAEIHKINSFSAHADYKEISDWLSKIDTSKLKKILLVHGEKDAQIFLKQHLEQQGYKAEIVKKNEIYKLK
;
A
#
# COMPACT_ATOMS: atom_id res chain seq x y z
N MET A 1 -7.98 36.23 -0.36
CA MET A 1 -7.16 35.04 -0.05
C MET A 1 -7.83 33.82 -0.63
N THR A 2 -7.05 32.86 -1.15
CA THR A 2 -7.58 31.58 -1.63
C THR A 2 -8.23 30.83 -0.46
N LYS A 3 -9.50 30.44 -0.60
CA LYS A 3 -10.20 29.63 0.39
C LYS A 3 -9.77 28.19 0.19
N ILE A 4 -9.27 27.54 1.26
CA ILE A 4 -8.86 26.14 1.23
C ILE A 4 -9.49 25.44 2.43
N GLU A 5 -10.24 24.39 2.14
CA GLU A 5 -10.90 23.55 3.15
C GLU A 5 -10.55 22.09 2.90
N PHE A 6 -10.28 21.39 3.99
CA PHE A 6 -10.02 19.95 3.98
C PHE A 6 -11.11 19.25 4.78
N THR A 7 -11.62 18.14 4.24
CA THR A 7 -12.55 17.21 4.92
C THR A 7 -12.15 15.78 4.60
N SER A 8 -12.53 14.85 5.45
CA SER A 8 -12.27 13.44 5.22
C SER A 8 -13.52 12.61 5.48
N ASP A 9 -13.78 11.62 4.64
CA ASP A 9 -14.95 10.73 4.73
C ASP A 9 -14.57 9.27 4.99
N GLY A 10 -13.27 8.94 4.94
CA GLY A 10 -12.70 7.65 5.29
C GLY A 10 -11.22 7.78 5.62
N GLY A 11 -10.62 6.76 6.21
CA GLY A 11 -9.27 6.87 6.77
C GLY A 11 -9.21 7.81 7.99
N CYS A 12 -10.30 7.93 8.74
CA CYS A 12 -10.39 8.72 9.97
C CYS A 12 -10.50 7.80 11.18
N GLU A 13 -9.47 7.75 12.02
CA GLU A 13 -9.35 6.81 13.12
C GLU A 13 -9.46 5.33 12.67
N GLU A 14 -9.22 5.07 11.39
CA GLU A 14 -9.22 3.76 10.71
C GLU A 14 -8.18 3.76 9.59
N VAL A 15 -7.73 2.58 9.18
CA VAL A 15 -6.70 2.37 8.14
C VAL A 15 -7.26 1.93 6.80
N THR A 16 -8.56 2.11 6.55
CA THR A 16 -9.17 1.70 5.28
C THR A 16 -10.14 2.76 4.76
N GLY A 17 -10.45 2.68 3.47
CA GLY A 17 -11.43 3.54 2.85
C GLY A 17 -11.00 4.99 2.66
N SER A 18 -9.70 5.24 2.44
CA SER A 18 -9.13 6.59 2.28
C SER A 18 -9.87 7.40 1.22
N LYS A 19 -10.54 8.45 1.67
CA LYS A 19 -11.26 9.44 0.85
C LYS A 19 -11.18 10.79 1.53
N HIS A 20 -10.36 11.68 0.97
CA HIS A 20 -10.12 13.00 1.55
C HIS A 20 -10.44 14.06 0.50
N TYR A 21 -11.11 15.12 0.89
CA TYR A 21 -11.50 16.19 -0.02
C TYR A 21 -10.74 17.46 0.31
N LEU A 22 -10.00 17.98 -0.68
CA LEU A 22 -9.38 19.29 -0.62
C LEU A 22 -10.17 20.24 -1.53
N THR A 23 -10.93 21.14 -0.92
CA THR A 23 -11.69 22.15 -1.64
C THR A 23 -10.91 23.45 -1.72
N ILE A 24 -10.59 23.87 -2.94
CA ILE A 24 -9.84 25.08 -3.23
C ILE A 24 -10.77 26.01 -4.01
N ASN A 25 -11.24 27.08 -3.39
CA ASN A 25 -12.30 27.95 -3.86
C ASN A 25 -13.58 27.12 -4.17
N ASP A 26 -13.86 26.89 -5.45
CA ASP A 26 -15.01 26.12 -5.97
C ASP A 26 -14.64 24.72 -6.50
N LYS A 27 -13.36 24.32 -6.42
CA LYS A 27 -12.90 23.04 -6.95
C LYS A 27 -12.61 22.06 -5.84
N LYS A 28 -13.38 20.99 -5.79
CA LYS A 28 -13.22 19.88 -4.86
C LYS A 28 -12.36 18.80 -5.49
N ILE A 29 -11.18 18.55 -4.93
CA ILE A 29 -10.24 17.51 -5.34
C ILE A 29 -10.38 16.35 -4.36
N LEU A 30 -10.61 15.15 -4.89
CA LEU A 30 -10.60 13.93 -4.10
C LEU A 30 -9.16 13.37 -4.05
N LEU A 31 -8.62 13.22 -2.86
CA LEU A 31 -7.33 12.58 -2.57
C LEU A 31 -7.61 11.15 -2.14
N ASP A 32 -7.24 10.20 -2.97
CA ASP A 32 -7.55 8.78 -2.91
C ASP A 32 -9.05 8.44 -2.95
N CYS A 33 -9.35 7.20 -3.30
CA CYS A 33 -10.71 6.70 -3.49
C CYS A 33 -10.75 5.20 -3.14
N GLY A 34 -10.62 4.89 -1.86
CA GLY A 34 -10.38 3.55 -1.38
C GLY A 34 -11.59 2.80 -0.86
N LEU A 35 -11.53 1.47 -0.97
CA LEU A 35 -12.48 0.56 -0.36
C LEU A 35 -12.32 0.53 1.16
N TRP A 36 -13.43 0.51 1.89
CA TRP A 36 -13.44 0.03 3.27
C TRP A 36 -13.26 -1.49 3.29
N GLN A 37 -12.33 -1.93 4.11
CA GLN A 37 -12.00 -3.34 4.29
C GLN A 37 -12.17 -3.72 5.77
N GLY A 38 -12.55 -4.97 6.07
CA GLY A 38 -12.75 -5.44 7.43
C GLY A 38 -13.96 -6.34 7.54
N ASN A 39 -14.76 -6.18 8.62
CA ASN A 39 -15.96 -6.97 8.84
C ASN A 39 -17.10 -6.61 7.86
N GLU A 40 -18.16 -7.43 7.83
CA GLU A 40 -19.31 -7.26 6.91
C GLU A 40 -19.95 -5.87 7.00
N GLU A 41 -20.08 -5.31 8.21
CA GLU A 41 -20.64 -3.97 8.43
C GLU A 41 -19.77 -2.89 7.77
N THR A 42 -18.46 -3.01 7.91
CA THR A 42 -17.49 -2.10 7.29
C THR A 42 -17.52 -2.21 5.77
N VAL A 43 -17.55 -3.43 5.24
CA VAL A 43 -17.60 -3.68 3.79
C VAL A 43 -18.91 -3.18 3.17
N ARG A 44 -20.04 -3.26 3.91
CA ARG A 44 -21.34 -2.77 3.44
C ARG A 44 -21.35 -1.28 3.15
N LYS A 45 -20.53 -0.48 3.86
CA LYS A 45 -20.35 0.96 3.58
C LYS A 45 -19.99 1.23 2.12
N ASN A 46 -19.26 0.32 1.45
CA ASN A 46 -18.88 0.49 0.05
C ASN A 46 -20.08 0.49 -0.89
N SER A 47 -21.08 -0.38 -0.65
CA SER A 47 -22.27 -0.48 -1.49
C SER A 47 -23.28 0.66 -1.26
N GLU A 48 -23.26 1.24 -0.07
CA GLU A 48 -24.15 2.32 0.34
C GLU A 48 -23.55 3.71 0.03
N TYR A 49 -22.27 3.75 -0.38
CA TYR A 49 -21.55 5.02 -0.55
C TYR A 49 -21.96 5.75 -1.83
N THR A 50 -22.27 7.03 -1.67
CA THR A 50 -22.55 7.95 -2.78
C THR A 50 -21.55 9.10 -2.75
N PHE A 51 -20.86 9.30 -3.86
CA PHE A 51 -19.91 10.39 -4.00
C PHE A 51 -20.61 11.74 -4.18
N PRO A 52 -20.02 12.85 -3.71
CA PRO A 52 -20.45 14.19 -4.08
C PRO A 52 -20.38 14.42 -5.59
N ASP A 53 -21.39 15.07 -6.16
CA ASP A 53 -21.48 15.35 -7.61
C ASP A 53 -20.49 16.43 -8.07
N ASP A 54 -19.92 17.21 -7.14
CA ASP A 54 -19.04 18.35 -7.40
C ASP A 54 -17.54 18.04 -7.35
N ILE A 55 -17.16 16.76 -7.43
CA ILE A 55 -15.75 16.37 -7.54
C ILE A 55 -15.19 16.85 -8.87
N TYR A 56 -14.19 17.75 -8.80
CA TYR A 56 -13.54 18.31 -9.98
C TYR A 56 -12.55 17.32 -10.60
N ASP A 57 -11.53 16.91 -9.85
CA ASP A 57 -10.54 15.90 -10.24
C ASP A 57 -10.19 14.99 -9.04
N VAL A 58 -9.58 13.84 -9.33
CA VAL A 58 -9.06 12.89 -8.35
C VAL A 58 -7.54 12.86 -8.41
N ILE A 59 -6.87 12.76 -7.28
CA ILE A 59 -5.45 12.42 -7.18
C ILE A 59 -5.36 11.08 -6.46
N ASN A 60 -4.79 10.07 -7.12
CA ASN A 60 -4.58 8.75 -6.55
C ASN A 60 -3.10 8.57 -6.22
N SER A 61 -2.80 8.52 -4.92
CA SER A 61 -1.44 8.48 -4.39
C SER A 61 -0.72 7.17 -4.71
N HIS A 62 -1.41 6.05 -4.52
CA HIS A 62 -0.86 4.71 -4.79
C HIS A 62 -1.97 3.66 -5.02
N ALA A 63 -1.56 2.42 -5.27
CA ALA A 63 -2.45 1.40 -5.79
C ALA A 63 -2.97 0.40 -4.75
N HIS A 64 -2.86 0.63 -3.43
CA HIS A 64 -3.55 -0.24 -2.49
C HIS A 64 -5.08 -0.11 -2.61
N ALA A 65 -5.81 -1.18 -2.30
CA ALA A 65 -7.26 -1.24 -2.49
C ALA A 65 -8.01 -0.19 -1.66
N ASP A 66 -7.53 0.12 -0.48
CA ASP A 66 -8.04 1.16 0.42
C ASP A 66 -7.68 2.59 0.02
N HIS A 67 -7.01 2.76 -1.14
CA HIS A 67 -6.69 4.04 -1.77
C HIS A 67 -7.21 4.19 -3.20
N CYS A 68 -7.47 3.09 -3.94
CA CYS A 68 -7.86 3.18 -5.35
C CYS A 68 -9.09 2.35 -5.75
N ALA A 69 -9.46 1.31 -4.97
CA ALA A 69 -10.40 0.33 -5.50
C ALA A 69 -11.88 0.74 -5.42
N LEU A 70 -12.21 1.96 -5.00
CA LEU A 70 -13.54 2.54 -5.15
C LEU A 70 -13.67 3.46 -6.40
N LEU A 71 -12.58 3.72 -7.11
CA LEU A 71 -12.60 4.49 -8.35
C LEU A 71 -13.60 3.97 -9.39
N PRO A 72 -13.77 2.65 -9.61
CA PRO A 72 -14.79 2.16 -10.55
C PRO A 72 -16.22 2.49 -10.13
N LEU A 73 -16.51 2.55 -8.82
CA LEU A 73 -17.82 3.00 -8.34
C LEU A 73 -18.05 4.49 -8.62
N LEU A 74 -17.03 5.32 -8.42
CA LEU A 74 -17.09 6.74 -8.75
C LEU A 74 -17.43 6.96 -10.24
N ILE A 75 -16.78 6.21 -11.14
CA ILE A 75 -17.07 6.27 -12.59
C ILE A 75 -18.50 5.77 -12.88
N LYS A 76 -18.92 4.66 -12.27
CA LYS A 76 -20.28 4.12 -12.39
C LYS A 76 -21.34 5.13 -11.95
N GLN A 77 -21.05 5.93 -10.93
CA GLN A 77 -21.93 7.02 -10.46
C GLN A 77 -21.88 8.28 -11.33
N GLY A 78 -21.17 8.27 -12.46
CA GLY A 78 -21.25 9.32 -13.48
C GLY A 78 -20.14 10.35 -13.47
N TYR A 79 -19.07 10.16 -12.68
CA TYR A 79 -17.92 11.06 -12.67
C TYR A 79 -17.29 11.21 -14.06
N LYS A 80 -16.92 12.46 -14.43
CA LYS A 80 -16.38 12.83 -15.75
C LYS A 80 -15.00 13.48 -15.72
N GLY A 81 -14.48 13.78 -14.51
CA GLY A 81 -13.17 14.41 -14.32
C GLY A 81 -12.00 13.48 -14.61
N LYS A 82 -10.80 13.89 -14.21
CA LYS A 82 -9.55 13.15 -14.43
C LYS A 82 -9.07 12.52 -13.14
N ILE A 83 -8.36 11.39 -13.28
CA ILE A 83 -7.66 10.72 -12.18
C ILE A 83 -6.16 10.89 -12.42
N HIS A 84 -5.49 11.63 -11.55
CA HIS A 84 -4.05 11.89 -11.63
C HIS A 84 -3.29 10.89 -10.80
N SER A 85 -2.26 10.24 -11.36
CA SER A 85 -1.37 9.30 -10.67
C SER A 85 0.00 9.20 -11.33
N THR A 86 0.89 8.42 -10.76
CA THR A 86 2.08 7.94 -11.47
C THR A 86 1.70 6.84 -12.48
N PRO A 87 2.53 6.55 -13.50
CA PRO A 87 2.27 5.45 -14.43
C PRO A 87 2.18 4.09 -13.71
N ALA A 88 3.07 3.80 -12.78
CA ALA A 88 3.09 2.54 -12.04
C ALA A 88 1.86 2.37 -11.14
N THR A 89 1.41 3.43 -10.47
CA THR A 89 0.15 3.42 -9.69
C THR A 89 -1.05 3.09 -10.57
N ARG A 90 -1.16 3.69 -11.78
CA ARG A 90 -2.23 3.35 -12.72
C ARG A 90 -2.21 1.87 -13.10
N ASP A 91 -1.03 1.35 -13.44
CA ASP A 91 -0.92 -0.02 -13.94
C ASP A 91 -1.18 -1.05 -12.82
N LEU A 92 -0.66 -0.83 -11.61
CA LEU A 92 -1.00 -1.64 -10.43
C LEU A 92 -2.47 -1.50 -10.05
N GLY A 93 -3.01 -0.28 -10.03
CA GLY A 93 -4.42 -0.01 -9.73
C GLY A 93 -5.36 -0.76 -10.67
N SER A 94 -4.98 -0.91 -11.96
CA SER A 94 -5.78 -1.63 -12.94
C SER A 94 -6.00 -3.09 -12.55
N ILE A 95 -4.97 -3.79 -12.09
CA ILE A 95 -5.09 -5.19 -11.67
C ILE A 95 -5.77 -5.34 -10.32
N ILE A 96 -5.58 -4.39 -9.40
CA ILE A 96 -6.24 -4.35 -8.09
C ILE A 96 -7.76 -4.17 -8.25
N MET A 97 -8.19 -3.18 -9.03
CA MET A 97 -9.61 -2.92 -9.29
C MET A 97 -10.28 -4.12 -9.97
N LEU A 98 -9.63 -4.73 -10.97
CA LEU A 98 -10.15 -5.92 -11.66
C LEU A 98 -10.26 -7.13 -10.72
N ASP A 99 -9.28 -7.37 -9.86
CA ASP A 99 -9.33 -8.45 -8.88
C ASP A 99 -10.43 -8.21 -7.85
N SER A 100 -10.58 -7.00 -7.37
CA SER A 100 -11.66 -6.60 -6.47
C SER A 100 -13.05 -6.81 -7.09
N ALA A 101 -13.26 -6.44 -8.36
CA ALA A 101 -14.51 -6.69 -9.07
C ALA A 101 -14.84 -8.20 -9.17
N LYS A 102 -13.83 -9.03 -9.44
CA LYS A 102 -13.98 -10.47 -9.49
C LYS A 102 -14.36 -11.06 -8.14
N ILE A 103 -13.67 -10.68 -7.08
CA ILE A 103 -13.97 -11.15 -5.71
C ILE A 103 -15.40 -10.80 -5.35
N GLN A 104 -15.83 -9.54 -5.53
CA GLN A 104 -17.20 -9.09 -5.26
C GLN A 104 -18.24 -9.86 -6.08
N SER A 105 -17.93 -10.18 -7.33
CA SER A 105 -18.82 -11.00 -8.19
C SER A 105 -18.96 -12.43 -7.68
N TYR A 106 -17.89 -13.05 -7.20
CA TYR A 106 -17.95 -14.38 -6.57
C TYR A 106 -18.73 -14.40 -5.26
N GLU A 107 -18.67 -13.32 -4.49
CA GLU A 107 -19.42 -13.14 -3.26
C GLU A 107 -20.90 -12.78 -3.49
N GLY A 108 -21.28 -12.53 -4.75
CA GLY A 108 -22.67 -12.24 -5.15
C GLY A 108 -23.15 -10.82 -4.85
N MET A 109 -22.25 -9.92 -4.50
CA MET A 109 -22.57 -8.51 -4.18
C MET A 109 -21.65 -7.51 -4.91
N PRO A 110 -21.61 -7.50 -6.26
CA PRO A 110 -20.74 -6.58 -7.00
C PRO A 110 -21.25 -5.15 -6.91
N ILE A 111 -20.46 -4.26 -6.33
CA ILE A 111 -20.74 -2.81 -6.32
C ILE A 111 -20.38 -2.15 -7.65
N TYR A 112 -19.43 -2.73 -8.38
CA TYR A 112 -19.04 -2.37 -9.75
C TYR A 112 -18.57 -3.62 -10.51
N THR A 113 -18.47 -3.51 -11.82
CA THR A 113 -18.12 -4.60 -12.75
C THR A 113 -16.69 -4.47 -13.28
N GLU A 114 -16.17 -5.52 -13.92
CA GLU A 114 -14.90 -5.45 -14.66
C GLU A 114 -14.94 -4.37 -15.76
N GLN A 115 -16.12 -4.15 -16.39
CA GLN A 115 -16.26 -3.08 -17.39
C GLN A 115 -16.12 -1.69 -16.77
N ASP A 116 -16.61 -1.47 -15.54
CA ASP A 116 -16.43 -0.21 -14.83
C ASP A 116 -14.94 0.03 -14.51
N CYS A 117 -14.19 -1.03 -14.20
CA CYS A 117 -12.72 -0.94 -14.03
C CYS A 117 -12.02 -0.53 -15.34
N ILE A 118 -12.42 -1.12 -16.48
CA ILE A 118 -11.88 -0.76 -17.80
C ILE A 118 -12.21 0.70 -18.14
N ASN A 119 -13.44 1.13 -17.88
CA ASN A 119 -13.88 2.50 -18.11
C ASN A 119 -13.06 3.49 -17.24
N THR A 120 -12.72 3.11 -16.01
CA THR A 120 -11.91 3.93 -15.10
C THR A 120 -10.55 4.27 -15.70
N MET A 121 -9.94 3.36 -16.45
CA MET A 121 -8.62 3.57 -17.06
C MET A 121 -8.61 4.73 -18.08
N ASN A 122 -9.74 5.07 -18.70
CA ASN A 122 -9.86 6.18 -19.64
C ASN A 122 -9.73 7.56 -18.96
N HIS A 123 -9.96 7.64 -17.65
CA HIS A 123 -9.89 8.87 -16.86
C HIS A 123 -8.48 9.18 -16.37
N TYR A 124 -7.57 8.21 -16.37
CA TYR A 124 -6.21 8.40 -15.85
C TYR A 124 -5.39 9.38 -16.70
N ARG A 125 -4.65 10.25 -16.00
CA ARG A 125 -3.66 11.20 -16.52
C ARG A 125 -2.40 11.08 -15.70
N CYS A 126 -1.41 10.36 -16.22
CA CYS A 126 -0.20 10.05 -15.49
C CYS A 126 0.86 11.14 -15.61
N SER A 127 1.63 11.32 -14.53
CA SER A 127 2.82 12.14 -14.50
C SER A 127 3.95 11.41 -13.76
N VAL A 128 5.16 11.59 -14.24
CA VAL A 128 6.36 11.12 -13.54
C VAL A 128 6.62 12.00 -12.31
N TYR A 129 7.46 11.50 -11.39
CA TYR A 129 7.89 12.26 -10.21
C TYR A 129 8.59 13.58 -10.59
N GLU A 130 8.54 14.53 -9.66
CA GLU A 130 9.20 15.84 -9.71
C GLU A 130 8.80 16.69 -10.93
N LYS A 131 7.70 16.38 -11.58
CA LYS A 131 7.19 17.14 -12.71
C LYS A 131 5.89 17.84 -12.37
N GLU A 132 5.94 19.16 -12.23
CA GLU A 132 4.77 19.99 -11.99
C GLU A 132 3.71 19.83 -13.11
N LYS A 133 2.46 19.65 -12.72
CA LYS A 133 1.27 19.55 -13.56
C LYS A 133 0.18 20.48 -13.08
N LYS A 134 -0.72 20.83 -13.99
CA LYS A 134 -1.90 21.66 -13.69
C LYS A 134 -3.15 20.80 -13.58
N ILE A 135 -3.93 21.00 -12.53
CA ILE A 135 -5.34 20.60 -12.45
C ILE A 135 -6.19 21.71 -13.07
N SER A 136 -5.87 22.98 -12.74
CA SER A 136 -6.48 24.18 -13.32
C SER A 136 -5.42 25.28 -13.42
N GLU A 137 -5.79 26.46 -13.91
CA GLU A 137 -4.86 27.60 -13.97
C GLU A 137 -4.33 28.00 -12.59
N GLU A 138 -5.07 27.74 -11.52
CA GLU A 138 -4.69 28.11 -10.16
C GLU A 138 -4.07 26.96 -9.39
N ILE A 139 -4.51 25.73 -9.65
CA ILE A 139 -4.13 24.54 -8.88
C ILE A 139 -3.11 23.73 -9.68
N LYS A 140 -1.93 23.54 -9.08
CA LYS A 140 -0.88 22.67 -9.62
C LYS A 140 -0.56 21.56 -8.61
N TYR A 141 0.00 20.48 -9.10
CA TYR A 141 0.51 19.39 -8.25
C TYR A 141 1.84 18.85 -8.78
N THR A 142 2.60 18.27 -7.88
CA THR A 142 3.84 17.54 -8.18
C THR A 142 3.86 16.26 -7.37
N PHE A 143 4.15 15.13 -8.02
CA PHE A 143 4.37 13.86 -7.33
C PHE A 143 5.82 13.75 -6.86
N TYR A 144 6.02 13.30 -5.62
CA TYR A 144 7.29 12.90 -5.05
C TYR A 144 7.20 11.45 -4.58
N ASP A 145 8.28 10.69 -4.70
CA ASP A 145 8.27 9.29 -4.28
C ASP A 145 7.93 9.18 -2.78
N ALA A 146 6.91 8.40 -2.46
CA ALA A 146 6.51 8.14 -1.07
C ALA A 146 7.27 6.97 -0.44
N GLY A 147 8.00 6.18 -1.22
CA GLY A 147 8.79 5.06 -0.73
C GLY A 147 7.98 3.87 -0.20
N HIS A 148 6.66 3.87 -0.40
CA HIS A 148 5.75 2.90 0.20
C HIS A 148 5.62 1.62 -0.65
N ILE A 149 5.07 1.74 -1.85
CA ILE A 149 5.02 0.67 -2.87
C ILE A 149 5.41 1.21 -4.23
N LEU A 150 5.58 0.34 -5.22
CA LEU A 150 5.91 0.73 -6.59
C LEU A 150 4.96 1.82 -7.09
N GLY A 151 5.51 2.99 -7.45
CA GLY A 151 4.77 4.11 -7.99
C GLY A 151 4.04 4.97 -6.96
N SER A 152 4.11 4.65 -5.66
CA SER A 152 3.49 5.45 -4.60
C SER A 152 4.02 6.88 -4.58
N ALA A 153 3.15 7.84 -4.33
CA ALA A 153 3.49 9.26 -4.39
C ALA A 153 2.95 10.06 -3.21
N MET A 154 3.83 10.85 -2.61
CA MET A 154 3.42 12.07 -1.91
C MET A 154 3.03 13.11 -2.95
N VAL A 155 2.06 13.95 -2.62
CA VAL A 155 1.53 14.94 -3.55
C VAL A 155 1.64 16.35 -2.97
N ASP A 156 2.53 17.16 -3.55
CA ASP A 156 2.55 18.58 -3.26
C ASP A 156 1.49 19.28 -4.11
N ILE A 157 0.49 19.86 -3.46
CA ILE A 157 -0.57 20.64 -4.09
C ILE A 157 -0.30 22.11 -3.84
N SER A 158 -0.03 22.86 -4.90
CA SER A 158 0.31 24.27 -4.79
C SER A 158 -0.79 25.17 -5.35
N VAL A 159 -1.12 26.23 -4.60
CA VAL A 159 -2.16 27.21 -4.95
C VAL A 159 -1.67 28.62 -4.72
N PRO A 160 -2.13 29.64 -5.49
CA PRO A 160 -1.73 31.03 -5.27
C PRO A 160 -2.22 31.52 -3.90
N LYS A 161 -1.40 32.28 -3.20
CA LYS A 161 -1.76 32.90 -1.90
C LYS A 161 -2.86 33.94 -2.05
N TYR A 162 -2.96 34.56 -3.22
CA TYR A 162 -3.84 35.70 -3.48
C TYR A 162 -4.74 35.44 -4.70
N ASN A 163 -5.99 35.89 -4.61
CA ASN A 163 -7.01 35.69 -5.67
C ASN A 163 -7.30 36.94 -6.49
N THR A 164 -6.83 38.14 -6.07
CA THR A 164 -7.18 39.38 -6.78
C THR A 164 -6.23 39.66 -7.93
N PHE A 165 -6.77 40.21 -9.02
CA PHE A 165 -6.01 40.62 -10.21
C PHE A 165 -4.89 41.61 -9.87
N PHE A 166 -5.13 42.53 -8.95
CA PHE A 166 -4.13 43.52 -8.48
C PHE A 166 -2.99 42.85 -7.70
N GLU A 167 -3.29 41.91 -6.81
CA GLU A 167 -2.26 41.16 -6.08
C GLU A 167 -1.40 40.30 -7.01
N LYS A 168 -2.02 39.69 -8.06
CA LYS A 168 -1.27 38.97 -9.13
C LYS A 168 -0.31 39.86 -9.91
N LEU A 169 -0.65 41.16 -10.09
CA LEU A 169 0.19 42.11 -10.83
C LEU A 169 1.45 42.53 -10.07
N PHE A 170 1.36 42.64 -8.74
CA PHE A 170 2.45 43.10 -7.88
C PHE A 170 3.37 42.00 -7.37
N HIS A 171 2.91 40.72 -7.42
CA HIS A 171 3.65 39.56 -6.89
C HIS A 171 3.95 38.51 -7.97
N LYS A 172 4.78 38.88 -8.94
CA LYS A 172 5.18 38.03 -10.09
C LYS A 172 6.17 36.89 -9.77
N LYS A 173 6.54 36.62 -8.50
CA LYS A 173 7.53 35.59 -8.14
C LYS A 173 6.85 34.28 -7.79
N GLU A 174 7.44 33.15 -8.21
CA GLU A 174 7.06 31.77 -7.87
C GLU A 174 6.90 31.49 -6.37
N ASP A 175 7.53 32.34 -5.53
CA ASP A 175 7.50 32.27 -4.05
C ASP A 175 6.14 32.61 -3.41
N ASN A 176 5.12 32.85 -4.21
CA ASN A 176 3.79 33.32 -3.76
C ASN A 176 2.72 32.24 -3.79
N ARG A 177 3.13 30.97 -3.66
CA ARG A 177 2.21 29.85 -3.60
C ARG A 177 2.21 29.24 -2.19
N LYS A 178 1.05 28.74 -1.78
CA LYS A 178 0.88 27.85 -0.63
C LYS A 178 1.11 26.43 -1.11
N HIS A 179 1.79 25.64 -0.30
CA HIS A 179 2.02 24.22 -0.53
C HIS A 179 1.32 23.40 0.53
N ILE A 180 0.55 22.42 0.09
CA ILE A 180 -0.15 21.44 0.91
C ILE A 180 0.35 20.07 0.48
N LEU A 181 1.02 19.38 1.39
CA LEU A 181 1.55 18.05 1.12
C LEU A 181 0.57 16.99 1.63
N PHE A 182 0.12 16.12 0.74
CA PHE A 182 -0.58 14.88 1.07
C PHE A 182 0.42 13.73 0.95
N THR A 183 0.67 13.01 2.03
CA THR A 183 1.70 11.94 2.02
C THR A 183 1.23 10.69 1.28
N GLY A 184 -0.11 10.49 1.12
CA GLY A 184 -0.60 9.15 0.92
C GLY A 184 -0.07 8.27 2.05
N ASP A 185 0.30 7.04 1.75
CA ASP A 185 1.03 6.17 2.67
C ASP A 185 2.53 6.42 2.53
N LEU A 186 3.18 6.70 3.66
CA LEU A 186 4.60 7.01 3.73
C LEU A 186 5.40 5.72 3.94
N GLY A 187 6.38 5.53 3.08
CA GLY A 187 7.23 4.35 3.12
C GLY A 187 8.38 4.46 4.10
N ARG A 188 9.15 3.39 4.18
CA ARG A 188 10.32 3.27 5.04
C ARG A 188 11.57 3.81 4.36
N GLU A 189 12.48 4.40 5.15
CA GLU A 189 13.81 4.77 4.64
C GLU A 189 14.60 3.55 4.15
N SER A 190 14.38 2.40 4.79
CA SER A 190 15.06 1.14 4.49
C SER A 190 14.26 0.20 3.57
N ASN A 191 13.51 0.73 2.59
CA ASN A 191 12.78 -0.13 1.64
C ASN A 191 13.76 -0.94 0.78
N PRO A 192 13.61 -2.29 0.68
CA PRO A 192 14.57 -3.14 -0.05
C PRO A 192 14.45 -3.01 -1.56
N ILE A 193 13.35 -2.49 -2.09
CA ILE A 193 13.02 -2.46 -3.52
C ILE A 193 12.86 -1.04 -4.04
N CYS A 194 12.02 -0.23 -3.37
CA CYS A 194 11.69 1.11 -3.78
C CYS A 194 12.67 2.13 -3.21
N TYR A 195 12.66 3.34 -3.73
CA TYR A 195 13.37 4.48 -3.13
C TYR A 195 12.81 4.80 -1.75
N PRO A 196 13.60 5.41 -0.86
CA PRO A 196 13.06 6.01 0.36
C PRO A 196 12.16 7.20 0.03
N PRO A 197 11.30 7.65 0.97
CA PRO A 197 10.51 8.85 0.79
C PRO A 197 11.36 10.07 0.40
N ALA A 198 10.94 10.78 -0.64
CA ALA A 198 11.62 11.98 -1.10
C ALA A 198 11.63 13.08 -0.01
N THR A 199 12.69 13.91 -0.03
CA THR A 199 12.87 15.02 0.93
C THR A 199 13.09 16.37 0.26
N ASN A 200 13.19 16.42 -1.07
CA ASN A 200 13.51 17.58 -1.89
C ASN A 200 12.28 18.38 -2.37
N MET A 201 11.19 18.35 -1.62
CA MET A 201 9.96 19.06 -1.97
C MET A 201 9.94 20.51 -1.45
N PRO A 202 9.11 21.40 -2.01
CA PRO A 202 8.88 22.74 -1.48
C PRO A 202 8.36 22.69 -0.04
N ALA A 203 8.77 23.69 0.80
CA ALA A 203 8.32 23.79 2.19
C ALA A 203 6.79 23.86 2.30
N PRO A 204 6.11 22.84 2.85
CA PRO A 204 4.65 22.82 2.97
C PRO A 204 4.16 23.71 4.11
N GLU A 205 3.02 24.37 3.91
CA GLU A 205 2.30 25.06 5.00
C GLU A 205 1.41 24.10 5.79
N TYR A 206 0.96 23.03 5.17
CA TYR A 206 0.14 21.97 5.78
C TYR A 206 0.59 20.61 5.24
N ILE A 207 0.59 19.62 6.14
CA ILE A 207 0.82 18.22 5.77
C ILE A 207 -0.43 17.41 6.18
N ILE A 208 -1.00 16.67 5.24
CA ILE A 208 -2.01 15.64 5.48
C ILE A 208 -1.24 14.31 5.46
N MET A 209 -1.13 13.68 6.64
CA MET A 209 -0.17 12.61 6.89
C MET A 209 -0.84 11.35 7.40
N GLU A 210 -0.40 10.19 6.87
CA GLU A 210 -0.75 8.90 7.43
C GLU A 210 -0.22 8.69 8.85
N SER A 211 -0.78 7.71 9.55
CA SER A 211 -0.43 7.40 10.95
C SER A 211 -0.56 5.92 11.31
N THR A 212 -0.46 5.04 10.31
CA THR A 212 -0.70 3.59 10.43
C THR A 212 0.18 2.92 11.49
N TYR A 213 1.47 3.23 11.49
CA TYR A 213 2.44 2.74 12.48
C TYR A 213 2.86 3.82 13.47
N GLY A 214 1.96 4.73 13.76
CA GLY A 214 2.20 5.89 14.63
C GLY A 214 2.59 5.56 16.08
N ASN A 215 2.41 4.33 16.54
CA ASN A 215 2.77 3.87 17.89
C ASN A 215 3.66 2.61 17.90
N LYS A 216 4.28 2.26 16.77
CA LYS A 216 5.10 1.05 16.62
C LYS A 216 6.49 1.41 16.12
N THR A 217 7.41 0.46 16.22
CA THR A 217 8.76 0.52 15.62
C THR A 217 9.02 -0.76 14.83
N HIS A 218 9.86 -0.64 13.81
CA HIS A 218 10.30 -1.76 13.00
C HIS A 218 11.69 -2.25 13.43
N GLU A 219 11.93 -3.53 13.21
CA GLU A 219 13.27 -4.11 13.28
C GLU A 219 14.06 -3.73 12.00
N SER A 220 15.38 -3.93 12.05
CA SER A 220 16.24 -3.68 10.89
C SER A 220 16.01 -4.68 9.77
N LEU A 221 16.27 -4.31 8.51
CA LEU A 221 16.22 -5.25 7.39
C LEU A 221 17.21 -6.40 7.55
N GLU A 222 18.35 -6.17 8.18
CA GLU A 222 19.35 -7.24 8.45
C GLU A 222 18.76 -8.31 9.35
N THR A 223 18.04 -7.94 10.41
CA THR A 223 17.32 -8.88 11.29
C THR A 223 16.30 -9.70 10.50
N VAL A 224 15.49 -9.04 9.67
CA VAL A 224 14.51 -9.70 8.79
C VAL A 224 15.16 -10.73 7.87
N TYR A 225 16.30 -10.36 7.28
CA TYR A 225 17.05 -11.19 6.35
C TYR A 225 17.58 -12.46 7.03
N GLN A 226 18.18 -12.31 8.23
CA GLN A 226 18.71 -13.40 9.03
C GLN A 226 17.59 -14.34 9.50
N GLU A 227 16.49 -13.79 9.98
CA GLU A 227 15.33 -14.54 10.48
C GLU A 227 14.66 -15.34 9.36
N LEU A 228 14.48 -14.74 8.18
CA LEU A 228 13.94 -15.42 7.00
C LEU A 228 14.83 -16.61 6.59
N ALA A 229 16.15 -16.40 6.55
CA ALA A 229 17.10 -17.45 6.23
C ALA A 229 17.06 -18.59 7.26
N TYR A 230 17.03 -18.27 8.55
CA TYR A 230 16.95 -19.24 9.64
C TYR A 230 15.69 -20.11 9.54
N MET A 231 14.53 -19.49 9.34
CA MET A 231 13.25 -20.22 9.25
C MET A 231 13.19 -21.12 8.01
N ILE A 232 13.70 -20.65 6.87
CA ILE A 232 13.79 -21.47 5.66
C ILE A 232 14.69 -22.68 5.90
N ASN A 233 15.94 -22.49 6.35
CA ASN A 233 16.90 -23.57 6.56
C ASN A 233 16.35 -24.62 7.53
N ARG A 234 15.91 -24.19 8.71
CA ARG A 234 15.33 -25.06 9.74
C ARG A 234 14.14 -25.89 9.22
N THR A 235 13.29 -25.31 8.40
CA THR A 235 12.13 -26.01 7.86
C THR A 235 12.54 -27.03 6.79
N ILE A 236 13.48 -26.68 5.92
CA ILE A 236 13.94 -27.55 4.85
C ILE A 236 14.77 -28.72 5.40
N GLU A 237 15.60 -28.50 6.42
CA GLU A 237 16.39 -29.55 7.10
C GLU A 237 15.51 -30.65 7.70
N ARG A 238 14.32 -30.29 8.22
CA ARG A 238 13.36 -31.28 8.72
C ARG A 238 12.44 -31.87 7.65
N GLY A 239 12.68 -31.55 6.36
CA GLY A 239 11.92 -32.06 5.22
C GLY A 239 10.57 -31.39 5.00
N GLY A 240 10.33 -30.20 5.55
CA GLY A 240 9.06 -29.48 5.50
C GLY A 240 8.96 -28.45 4.38
N LYS A 241 7.77 -27.85 4.25
CA LYS A 241 7.47 -26.70 3.39
C LYS A 241 7.40 -25.41 4.20
N VAL A 242 7.93 -24.32 3.65
CA VAL A 242 7.69 -22.97 4.14
C VAL A 242 6.50 -22.40 3.37
N ILE A 243 5.37 -22.21 4.05
CA ILE A 243 4.14 -21.67 3.48
C ILE A 243 4.00 -20.23 3.98
N ILE A 244 4.00 -19.29 3.04
CA ILE A 244 4.03 -17.84 3.32
C ILE A 244 2.74 -17.20 2.79
N PRO A 245 1.75 -16.93 3.65
CA PRO A 245 0.63 -16.07 3.29
C PRO A 245 1.14 -14.65 3.00
N SER A 246 0.79 -14.09 1.84
CA SER A 246 1.33 -12.81 1.39
C SER A 246 0.31 -11.96 0.65
N PHE A 247 0.46 -10.63 0.72
CA PHE A 247 -0.20 -9.74 -0.22
C PHE A 247 0.46 -9.86 -1.60
N ALA A 248 -0.34 -9.67 -2.64
CA ALA A 248 0.08 -9.90 -4.03
C ALA A 248 0.98 -8.78 -4.57
N VAL A 249 0.80 -7.57 -4.07
CA VAL A 249 1.55 -6.38 -4.45
C VAL A 249 2.52 -6.03 -3.34
N GLU A 250 3.71 -5.64 -3.70
CA GLU A 250 4.89 -5.28 -2.89
C GLU A 250 5.43 -6.47 -2.09
N ARG A 251 4.65 -7.05 -1.16
CA ARG A 251 5.12 -8.10 -0.25
C ARG A 251 5.62 -9.35 -0.96
N ALA A 252 4.90 -9.80 -1.98
CA ALA A 252 5.34 -10.95 -2.77
C ALA A 252 6.65 -10.66 -3.51
N GLN A 253 6.83 -9.45 -4.05
CA GLN A 253 8.03 -9.03 -4.76
C GLN A 253 9.23 -8.87 -3.82
N GLU A 254 9.04 -8.32 -2.62
CA GLU A 254 10.09 -8.24 -1.59
C GLU A 254 10.56 -9.64 -1.18
N LEU A 255 9.63 -10.57 -0.93
CA LEU A 255 9.97 -11.97 -0.60
C LEU A 255 10.76 -12.63 -1.74
N ILE A 256 10.34 -12.44 -2.99
CA ILE A 256 11.08 -12.95 -4.16
C ILE A 256 12.49 -12.38 -4.18
N TYR A 257 12.64 -11.08 -3.95
CA TYR A 257 13.93 -10.40 -3.91
C TYR A 257 14.83 -10.96 -2.79
N PHE A 258 14.31 -11.04 -1.55
CA PHE A 258 15.06 -11.58 -0.41
C PHE A 258 15.48 -13.03 -0.63
N ILE A 259 14.57 -13.90 -1.09
CA ILE A 259 14.89 -15.30 -1.40
C ILE A 259 15.96 -15.39 -2.46
N LYS A 260 15.90 -14.53 -3.49
CA LYS A 260 16.94 -14.47 -4.54
C LYS A 260 18.30 -14.11 -3.97
N VAL A 261 18.37 -13.07 -3.13
CA VAL A 261 19.63 -12.63 -2.51
C VAL A 261 20.18 -13.73 -1.61
N LEU A 262 19.34 -14.32 -0.73
CA LEU A 262 19.73 -15.43 0.14
C LEU A 262 20.25 -16.65 -0.61
N MET A 263 19.62 -17.05 -1.73
CA MET A 263 20.10 -18.16 -2.57
C MET A 263 21.42 -17.82 -3.30
N ARG A 264 21.60 -16.56 -3.70
CA ARG A 264 22.82 -16.11 -4.38
C ARG A 264 24.01 -16.04 -3.42
N GLU A 265 23.76 -15.77 -2.17
CA GLU A 265 24.76 -15.72 -1.08
C GLU A 265 24.97 -17.07 -0.41
N ASP A 266 24.34 -18.14 -0.93
CA ASP A 266 24.34 -19.49 -0.38
C ASP A 266 23.93 -19.55 1.11
N LYS A 267 23.08 -18.58 1.57
CA LYS A 267 22.49 -18.52 2.91
C LYS A 267 21.31 -19.48 3.08
N ILE A 268 20.66 -19.86 1.99
CA ILE A 268 19.60 -20.87 1.92
C ILE A 268 19.85 -21.83 0.74
N PRO A 269 19.35 -23.07 0.80
CA PRO A 269 19.53 -24.05 -0.27
C PRO A 269 18.75 -23.66 -1.53
N LYS A 270 19.22 -24.12 -2.71
CA LYS A 270 18.56 -23.91 -4.01
C LYS A 270 17.36 -24.87 -4.17
N ILE A 271 16.25 -24.54 -3.56
CA ILE A 271 15.02 -25.33 -3.54
C ILE A 271 13.92 -24.69 -4.43
N PRO A 272 12.87 -25.44 -4.80
CA PRO A 272 11.73 -24.87 -5.53
C PRO A 272 11.04 -23.76 -4.75
N VAL A 273 10.73 -22.66 -5.45
CA VAL A 273 9.95 -21.53 -4.94
C VAL A 273 8.72 -21.38 -5.83
N TRP A 274 7.54 -21.47 -5.24
CA TRP A 274 6.27 -21.40 -5.92
C TRP A 274 5.55 -20.12 -5.55
N ILE A 275 5.29 -19.26 -6.54
CA ILE A 275 4.42 -18.09 -6.36
C ILE A 275 3.03 -18.50 -6.83
N ASP A 276 2.20 -18.92 -5.87
CA ASP A 276 0.88 -19.44 -6.18
C ASP A 276 -0.20 -18.37 -6.04
N SER A 277 -0.09 -17.37 -6.92
CA SER A 277 -1.01 -16.26 -7.06
C SER A 277 -0.91 -15.66 -8.46
N PRO A 278 -1.96 -15.74 -9.30
CA PRO A 278 -2.00 -15.05 -10.59
C PRO A 278 -1.84 -13.53 -10.45
N MET A 279 -2.42 -12.95 -9.40
CA MET A 279 -2.30 -11.52 -9.13
C MET A 279 -0.85 -11.12 -8.80
N ALA A 280 -0.14 -11.90 -7.98
CA ALA A 280 1.27 -11.65 -7.70
C ALA A 280 2.14 -11.81 -8.97
N ALA A 281 1.80 -12.73 -9.87
CA ALA A 281 2.47 -12.86 -11.17
C ALA A 281 2.28 -11.59 -12.03
N ASN A 282 1.05 -11.10 -12.14
CA ASN A 282 0.74 -9.89 -12.89
C ASN A 282 1.43 -8.66 -12.28
N ALA A 283 1.36 -8.50 -10.94
CA ALA A 283 2.05 -7.43 -10.23
C ALA A 283 3.56 -7.46 -10.50
N THR A 284 4.19 -8.64 -10.42
CA THR A 284 5.62 -8.79 -10.73
C THR A 284 5.93 -8.40 -12.18
N GLY A 285 5.03 -8.66 -13.12
CA GLY A 285 5.12 -8.16 -14.50
C GLY A 285 5.18 -6.63 -14.55
N ILE A 286 4.34 -5.96 -13.77
CA ILE A 286 4.32 -4.48 -13.68
C ILE A 286 5.62 -3.95 -13.04
N PHE A 287 6.14 -4.57 -12.00
CA PHE A 287 7.44 -4.21 -11.42
C PHE A 287 8.58 -4.27 -12.47
N ASN A 288 8.53 -5.22 -13.38
CA ASN A 288 9.55 -5.35 -14.43
C ASN A 288 9.47 -4.24 -15.50
N VAL A 289 8.31 -3.63 -15.74
CA VAL A 289 8.14 -2.58 -16.75
C VAL A 289 8.25 -1.16 -16.17
N HIS A 290 8.39 -1.03 -14.85
CA HIS A 290 8.61 0.24 -14.15
C HIS A 290 9.94 0.29 -13.38
N PRO A 291 11.09 0.07 -14.06
CA PRO A 291 12.39 0.11 -13.38
C PRO A 291 12.75 1.49 -12.82
N GLU A 292 12.09 2.56 -13.28
CA GLU A 292 12.29 3.91 -12.77
C GLU A 292 11.92 4.04 -11.28
N CYS A 293 10.99 3.23 -10.77
CA CYS A 293 10.55 3.23 -9.38
C CYS A 293 11.44 2.37 -8.46
N LEU A 294 12.39 1.59 -9.03
CA LEU A 294 13.28 0.74 -8.24
C LEU A 294 14.51 1.53 -7.78
N ASN A 295 14.96 1.28 -6.55
CA ASN A 295 16.10 1.97 -5.96
C ASN A 295 17.42 1.70 -6.71
N ASP A 296 18.43 2.52 -6.43
CA ASP A 296 19.71 2.46 -7.14
C ASP A 296 20.45 1.14 -6.90
N ASP A 297 20.33 0.56 -5.71
CA ASP A 297 20.90 -0.74 -5.37
C ASP A 297 20.40 -1.85 -6.30
N ILE A 298 19.10 -1.91 -6.55
CA ILE A 298 18.50 -2.87 -7.48
C ILE A 298 18.92 -2.57 -8.91
N LYS A 299 18.92 -1.30 -9.31
CA LYS A 299 19.35 -0.87 -10.64
C LYS A 299 20.79 -1.31 -10.91
N GLU A 300 21.70 -1.05 -9.99
CA GLU A 300 23.12 -1.42 -10.12
C GLU A 300 23.36 -2.93 -10.05
N LYS A 301 22.74 -3.61 -9.09
CA LYS A 301 22.95 -5.05 -8.85
C LYS A 301 22.34 -5.94 -9.95
N PHE A 302 21.25 -5.49 -10.58
CA PHE A 302 20.46 -6.31 -11.50
C PHE A 302 20.20 -5.64 -12.85
N ILE A 303 19.50 -4.50 -12.91
CA ILE A 303 18.98 -3.92 -14.15
C ILE A 303 20.12 -3.56 -15.12
N SER A 304 21.15 -2.86 -14.63
CA SER A 304 22.33 -2.48 -15.44
C SER A 304 23.09 -3.67 -16.02
N LYS A 305 22.92 -4.86 -15.43
CA LYS A 305 23.54 -6.13 -15.86
C LYS A 305 22.60 -7.00 -16.69
N GLY A 306 21.47 -6.46 -17.13
CA GLY A 306 20.44 -7.20 -17.87
C GLY A 306 19.80 -8.35 -17.08
N LYS A 307 19.81 -8.28 -15.74
CA LYS A 307 19.25 -9.29 -14.85
C LYS A 307 17.94 -8.81 -14.26
N ASN A 308 16.96 -9.69 -14.16
CA ASN A 308 15.68 -9.39 -13.52
C ASN A 308 15.78 -9.60 -12.00
N PRO A 309 15.51 -8.58 -11.16
CA PRO A 309 15.55 -8.70 -9.70
C PRO A 309 14.52 -9.68 -9.14
N PHE A 310 13.42 -9.91 -9.83
CA PHE A 310 12.30 -10.76 -9.40
C PHE A 310 12.30 -12.15 -10.07
N SER A 311 13.44 -12.62 -10.57
CA SER A 311 13.56 -13.94 -11.17
C SER A 311 14.64 -14.77 -10.50
N VAL A 312 14.29 -15.97 -10.06
CA VAL A 312 15.20 -16.99 -9.50
C VAL A 312 15.08 -18.25 -10.35
N ARG A 313 16.18 -18.97 -10.60
CA ARG A 313 16.17 -20.17 -11.46
C ARG A 313 15.19 -21.24 -10.99
N THR A 314 14.96 -21.34 -9.69
CA THR A 314 14.07 -22.34 -9.06
C THR A 314 12.66 -21.80 -8.79
N LEU A 315 12.37 -20.54 -9.18
CA LEU A 315 11.08 -19.91 -8.98
C LEU A 315 10.15 -20.12 -10.18
N LYS A 316 8.90 -20.45 -9.87
CA LYS A 316 7.81 -20.52 -10.86
C LYS A 316 6.57 -19.80 -10.35
N PHE A 317 5.93 -19.06 -11.25
CA PHE A 317 4.57 -18.53 -11.06
C PHE A 317 3.55 -19.58 -11.46
N ILE A 318 2.59 -19.85 -10.59
CA ILE A 318 1.56 -20.88 -10.79
C ILE A 318 0.26 -20.22 -11.23
N ASN A 319 -0.10 -20.40 -12.48
CA ASN A 319 -1.35 -19.84 -13.04
C ASN A 319 -2.49 -20.85 -13.02
N ASN A 320 -2.20 -22.14 -13.04
CA ASN A 320 -3.19 -23.21 -13.13
C ASN A 320 -3.58 -23.75 -11.74
N TYR A 321 -4.89 -23.80 -11.46
CA TYR A 321 -5.42 -24.30 -10.19
C TYR A 321 -5.09 -25.78 -9.92
N LYS A 322 -5.07 -26.64 -10.98
CA LYS A 322 -4.70 -28.05 -10.82
C LYS A 322 -3.24 -28.22 -10.39
N GLU A 323 -2.35 -27.36 -10.90
CA GLU A 323 -0.94 -27.34 -10.49
C GLU A 323 -0.80 -26.85 -9.04
N SER A 324 -1.53 -25.81 -8.66
CA SER A 324 -1.62 -25.32 -7.28
C SER A 324 -2.00 -26.45 -6.31
N LEU A 325 -3.07 -27.19 -6.59
CA LEU A 325 -3.50 -28.34 -5.78
C LEU A 325 -2.44 -29.46 -5.72
N LYS A 326 -1.74 -29.73 -6.81
CA LYS A 326 -0.65 -30.72 -6.82
C LYS A 326 0.49 -30.32 -5.89
N ILE A 327 0.86 -29.04 -5.88
CA ILE A 327 1.89 -28.49 -4.98
C ILE A 327 1.40 -28.53 -3.53
N ALA A 328 0.14 -28.14 -3.26
CA ALA A 328 -0.43 -28.17 -1.92
C ALA A 328 -0.42 -29.59 -1.32
N LYS A 329 -0.76 -30.60 -2.12
CA LYS A 329 -0.79 -32.03 -1.70
C LYS A 329 0.59 -32.70 -1.62
N SER A 330 1.63 -32.12 -2.22
CA SER A 330 2.98 -32.68 -2.21
C SER A 330 3.65 -32.49 -0.86
N ASP A 331 4.39 -33.46 -0.37
CA ASP A 331 5.22 -33.34 0.85
C ASP A 331 6.67 -32.94 0.56
N LYS A 332 7.02 -32.64 -0.70
CA LYS A 332 8.38 -32.25 -1.07
C LYS A 332 8.72 -30.88 -0.49
N PRO A 333 9.93 -30.75 0.11
CA PRO A 333 10.40 -29.45 0.61
C PRO A 333 10.42 -28.38 -0.46
N CYS A 334 9.83 -27.22 -0.12
CA CYS A 334 9.78 -26.05 -1.03
C CYS A 334 9.36 -24.80 -0.25
N ILE A 335 9.50 -23.65 -0.88
CA ILE A 335 8.89 -22.39 -0.43
C ILE A 335 7.64 -22.15 -1.27
N VAL A 336 6.53 -21.81 -0.63
CA VAL A 336 5.28 -21.42 -1.29
C VAL A 336 4.89 -20.03 -0.79
N ILE A 337 4.79 -19.06 -1.71
CA ILE A 337 4.22 -17.72 -1.45
C ILE A 337 2.84 -17.70 -2.10
N SER A 338 1.79 -17.51 -1.32
CA SER A 338 0.42 -17.57 -1.83
C SER A 338 -0.45 -16.46 -1.22
N CYS A 339 -1.32 -15.89 -2.03
CA CYS A 339 -2.31 -14.91 -1.60
C CYS A 339 -3.63 -15.61 -1.20
N ASN A 340 -4.34 -15.14 -0.23
CA ASN A 340 -4.42 -13.89 0.49
C ASN A 340 -3.52 -13.88 1.75
N GLY A 341 -2.98 -12.69 2.10
CA GLY A 341 -2.08 -12.52 3.25
C GLY A 341 -2.73 -12.73 4.60
N MET A 342 -4.06 -12.55 4.73
CA MET A 342 -4.83 -12.78 5.96
C MET A 342 -5.49 -14.17 6.01
N CYS A 343 -5.27 -15.02 5.02
CA CYS A 343 -5.78 -16.39 4.92
C CYS A 343 -7.31 -16.52 4.80
N GLU A 344 -8.03 -15.47 4.39
CA GLU A 344 -9.49 -15.50 4.32
C GLU A 344 -10.01 -16.14 3.02
N ALA A 345 -9.25 -16.06 1.95
CA ALA A 345 -9.66 -16.55 0.63
C ALA A 345 -8.45 -16.98 -0.21
N GLY A 346 -8.72 -17.49 -1.42
CA GLY A 346 -7.71 -17.77 -2.41
C GLY A 346 -6.97 -19.10 -2.21
N ARG A 347 -5.86 -19.22 -2.94
CA ARG A 347 -5.11 -20.50 -3.04
C ARG A 347 -4.35 -20.84 -1.77
N ILE A 348 -4.07 -19.87 -0.92
CA ILE A 348 -3.45 -20.09 0.39
C ILE A 348 -4.24 -21.07 1.25
N LEU A 349 -5.58 -21.08 1.14
CA LEU A 349 -6.43 -22.00 1.87
C LEU A 349 -6.14 -23.47 1.52
N ASN A 350 -5.81 -23.76 0.25
CA ASN A 350 -5.41 -25.11 -0.15
C ASN A 350 -4.08 -25.50 0.50
N HIS A 351 -3.09 -24.59 0.51
CA HIS A 351 -1.80 -24.87 1.13
C HIS A 351 -1.92 -25.06 2.65
N LEU A 352 -2.77 -24.29 3.32
CA LEU A 352 -3.09 -24.48 4.74
C LEU A 352 -3.83 -25.79 4.98
N GLN A 353 -4.86 -26.11 4.18
CA GLN A 353 -5.64 -27.34 4.30
C GLN A 353 -4.78 -28.61 4.28
N TYR A 354 -3.78 -28.66 3.38
CA TYR A 354 -2.90 -29.84 3.25
C TYR A 354 -1.59 -29.72 4.06
N GLY A 355 -1.24 -28.53 4.53
CA GLY A 355 0.06 -28.28 5.17
C GLY A 355 0.02 -28.01 6.66
N ILE A 356 -1.08 -27.48 7.21
CA ILE A 356 -1.15 -26.98 8.60
C ILE A 356 -1.00 -28.11 9.64
N SER A 357 -1.45 -29.32 9.33
CA SER A 357 -1.36 -30.47 10.24
C SER A 357 -0.04 -31.25 10.13
N ASN A 358 0.88 -30.83 9.28
CA ASN A 358 2.20 -31.46 9.16
C ASN A 358 3.22 -30.70 10.02
N LYS A 359 3.72 -31.36 11.07
CA LYS A 359 4.70 -30.79 12.04
C LYS A 359 6.04 -30.37 11.43
N ASN A 360 6.38 -30.88 10.25
CA ASN A 360 7.60 -30.50 9.54
C ASN A 360 7.46 -29.16 8.79
N ASN A 361 6.25 -28.71 8.54
CA ASN A 361 6.01 -27.43 7.83
C ASN A 361 6.13 -26.22 8.76
N THR A 362 6.39 -25.07 8.16
CA THR A 362 6.28 -23.77 8.81
C THR A 362 5.25 -22.93 8.07
N ILE A 363 4.33 -22.29 8.81
CA ILE A 363 3.51 -21.19 8.32
C ILE A 363 4.21 -19.90 8.76
N LEU A 364 4.71 -19.15 7.79
CA LEU A 364 5.51 -17.95 8.05
C LEU A 364 4.71 -16.70 7.68
N PHE A 365 4.22 -15.99 8.68
CA PHE A 365 3.53 -14.72 8.50
C PHE A 365 4.55 -13.58 8.32
N VAL A 366 4.32 -12.76 7.31
CA VAL A 366 5.16 -11.62 6.93
C VAL A 366 4.38 -10.30 6.85
N GLY A 367 3.19 -10.27 7.40
CA GLY A 367 2.31 -9.11 7.40
C GLY A 367 1.39 -9.07 8.62
N TYR A 368 0.68 -7.96 8.75
CA TYR A 368 -0.35 -7.79 9.76
C TYR A 368 -1.47 -8.81 9.58
N GLN A 369 -1.99 -9.30 10.71
CA GLN A 369 -3.14 -10.19 10.75
C GLN A 369 -4.26 -9.51 11.52
N ALA A 370 -5.34 -9.13 10.83
CA ALA A 370 -6.47 -8.43 11.43
C ALA A 370 -7.25 -9.35 12.40
N GLN A 371 -7.86 -8.75 13.40
CA GLN A 371 -8.74 -9.49 14.32
C GLN A 371 -9.88 -10.15 13.56
N GLY A 372 -10.25 -11.37 13.98
CA GLY A 372 -11.32 -12.14 13.37
C GLY A 372 -10.92 -12.92 12.10
N THR A 373 -9.71 -12.74 11.57
CA THR A 373 -9.24 -13.49 10.39
C THR A 373 -8.69 -14.86 10.75
N LEU A 374 -8.72 -15.79 9.78
CA LEU A 374 -8.11 -17.11 9.93
C LEU A 374 -6.60 -17.01 10.19
N GLY A 375 -5.91 -16.10 9.49
CA GLY A 375 -4.49 -15.87 9.71
C GLY A 375 -4.18 -15.41 11.14
N ARG A 376 -5.05 -14.59 11.75
CA ARG A 376 -4.92 -14.17 13.15
C ARG A 376 -5.10 -15.33 14.10
N SER A 377 -6.11 -16.18 13.90
CA SER A 377 -6.35 -17.37 14.72
C SER A 377 -5.14 -18.35 14.67
N ILE A 378 -4.55 -18.56 13.50
CA ILE A 378 -3.34 -19.37 13.34
C ILE A 378 -2.17 -18.75 14.10
N LEU A 379 -1.98 -17.43 13.96
CA LEU A 379 -0.87 -16.71 14.62
C LEU A 379 -0.99 -16.74 16.14
N GLU A 380 -2.18 -16.71 16.68
CA GLU A 380 -2.48 -16.84 18.11
C GLU A 380 -2.41 -18.31 18.62
N LYS A 381 -1.93 -19.20 17.76
CA LYS A 381 -1.70 -20.62 18.08
C LYS A 381 -2.98 -21.35 18.47
N ALA A 382 -4.08 -21.14 17.75
CA ALA A 382 -5.27 -21.96 17.86
C ALA A 382 -4.90 -23.45 17.67
N GLU A 383 -5.37 -24.34 18.53
CA GLU A 383 -5.12 -25.79 18.42
C GLU A 383 -5.75 -26.39 17.15
N LYS A 384 -6.88 -25.82 16.74
CA LYS A 384 -7.65 -26.22 15.56
C LYS A 384 -8.12 -24.99 14.80
N ILE A 385 -8.20 -25.14 13.49
CA ILE A 385 -8.77 -24.13 12.59
C ILE A 385 -9.80 -24.76 11.66
N THR A 386 -10.74 -23.95 11.19
CA THR A 386 -11.75 -24.39 10.21
C THR A 386 -11.45 -23.81 8.82
N ILE A 387 -11.27 -24.68 7.83
CA ILE A 387 -11.12 -24.31 6.42
C ILE A 387 -12.19 -25.04 5.61
N ASN A 388 -12.98 -24.34 4.83
CA ASN A 388 -14.04 -24.94 4.00
C ASN A 388 -14.95 -25.88 4.79
N LYS A 389 -15.38 -25.47 5.99
CA LYS A 389 -16.27 -26.22 6.91
C LYS A 389 -15.66 -27.53 7.46
N LYS A 390 -14.33 -27.71 7.38
CA LYS A 390 -13.61 -28.84 7.97
C LYS A 390 -12.60 -28.35 8.98
N GLU A 391 -12.48 -29.05 10.09
CA GLU A 391 -11.47 -28.78 11.13
C GLU A 391 -10.14 -29.43 10.79
N TYR A 392 -9.07 -28.73 11.10
CA TYR A 392 -7.67 -29.16 10.96
C TYR A 392 -6.90 -28.83 12.22
N GLU A 393 -6.15 -29.79 12.76
CA GLU A 393 -5.23 -29.55 13.87
C GLU A 393 -4.02 -28.73 13.40
N VAL A 394 -3.64 -27.74 14.16
CA VAL A 394 -2.47 -26.91 13.90
C VAL A 394 -1.23 -27.57 14.50
N LYS A 395 -0.46 -28.28 13.67
CA LYS A 395 0.80 -28.96 14.06
C LYS A 395 2.04 -28.33 13.44
N ALA A 396 1.85 -27.56 12.35
CA ALA A 396 2.95 -26.81 11.73
C ALA A 396 3.54 -25.79 12.71
N GLU A 397 4.83 -25.50 12.55
CA GLU A 397 5.45 -24.40 13.28
C GLU A 397 4.88 -23.07 12.78
N ILE A 398 4.40 -22.23 13.70
CA ILE A 398 3.86 -20.91 13.37
C ILE A 398 4.91 -19.86 13.78
N HIS A 399 5.32 -19.06 12.79
CA HIS A 399 6.28 -17.99 13.00
C HIS A 399 5.83 -16.71 12.32
N LYS A 400 6.23 -15.55 12.87
CA LYS A 400 5.93 -14.24 12.30
C LYS A 400 7.20 -13.38 12.30
N ILE A 401 7.51 -12.82 11.14
CA ILE A 401 8.52 -11.78 10.99
C ILE A 401 7.80 -10.42 10.98
N ASN A 402 8.12 -9.57 11.97
CA ASN A 402 7.34 -8.35 12.23
C ASN A 402 7.67 -7.17 11.31
N SER A 403 8.82 -7.16 10.67
CA SER A 403 9.40 -5.95 10.05
C SER A 403 9.22 -5.84 8.54
N PHE A 404 8.26 -6.58 8.00
CA PHE A 404 7.87 -6.47 6.60
C PHE A 404 6.79 -5.40 6.33
N SER A 405 6.53 -4.44 7.21
CA SER A 405 5.60 -3.35 6.89
C SER A 405 6.23 -2.39 5.88
N ALA A 406 5.43 -1.94 4.92
CA ALA A 406 5.84 -0.91 3.96
C ALA A 406 5.66 0.52 4.50
N HIS A 407 4.86 0.71 5.56
CA HIS A 407 4.65 2.02 6.19
C HIS A 407 5.82 2.41 7.07
N ALA A 408 6.14 3.68 7.10
CA ALA A 408 7.06 4.26 8.07
C ALA A 408 6.52 4.12 9.50
N ASP A 409 7.39 3.82 10.45
CA ASP A 409 7.06 3.89 11.86
C ASP A 409 7.19 5.33 12.40
N TYR A 410 6.78 5.56 13.65
CA TYR A 410 6.79 6.93 14.22
C TYR A 410 8.19 7.56 14.26
N LYS A 411 9.26 6.77 14.36
CA LYS A 411 10.64 7.27 14.33
C LYS A 411 11.04 7.65 12.90
N GLU A 412 10.75 6.77 11.95
CA GLU A 412 11.00 7.02 10.52
C GLU A 412 10.21 8.25 10.02
N ILE A 413 8.96 8.45 10.49
CA ILE A 413 8.17 9.67 10.24
C ILE A 413 8.89 10.92 10.80
N SER A 414 9.37 10.85 12.04
CA SER A 414 10.10 11.96 12.67
C SER A 414 11.39 12.28 11.95
N ASP A 415 12.16 11.26 11.58
CA ASP A 415 13.39 11.39 10.84
C ASP A 415 13.15 12.01 9.46
N TRP A 416 12.12 11.58 8.75
CA TRP A 416 11.72 12.17 7.47
C TRP A 416 11.31 13.63 7.62
N LEU A 417 10.48 13.99 8.62
CA LEU A 417 10.10 15.38 8.91
C LEU A 417 11.31 16.26 9.20
N SER A 418 12.35 15.72 9.83
CA SER A 418 13.59 16.46 10.12
C SER A 418 14.42 16.76 8.87
N LYS A 419 14.23 16.00 7.78
CA LYS A 419 14.98 16.11 6.52
C LYS A 419 14.30 17.04 5.51
N ILE A 420 13.01 17.34 5.66
CA ILE A 420 12.29 18.27 4.79
C ILE A 420 12.30 19.70 5.36
N ASP A 421 12.09 20.69 4.50
CA ASP A 421 11.97 22.08 4.96
C ASP A 421 10.59 22.31 5.61
N THR A 422 10.56 22.34 6.94
CA THR A 422 9.35 22.61 7.74
C THR A 422 9.23 24.08 8.19
N SER A 423 10.04 25.00 7.66
CA SER A 423 10.08 26.42 8.09
C SER A 423 8.74 27.16 7.91
N LYS A 424 7.91 26.71 6.97
CA LYS A 424 6.57 27.28 6.70
C LYS A 424 5.44 26.47 7.30
N LEU A 425 5.72 25.32 7.96
CA LEU A 425 4.73 24.37 8.43
C LEU A 425 3.87 24.94 9.56
N LYS A 426 2.59 25.04 9.32
CA LYS A 426 1.60 25.54 10.29
C LYS A 426 0.94 24.43 11.08
N LYS A 427 0.64 23.30 10.43
CA LYS A 427 -0.09 22.17 11.04
C LYS A 427 0.09 20.89 10.25
N ILE A 428 0.11 19.76 10.96
CA ILE A 428 0.00 18.40 10.43
C ILE A 428 -1.41 17.88 10.75
N LEU A 429 -2.11 17.38 9.73
CA LEU A 429 -3.42 16.73 9.84
C LEU A 429 -3.22 15.22 9.74
N LEU A 430 -3.50 14.48 10.81
CA LEU A 430 -3.31 13.04 10.88
C LEU A 430 -4.54 12.31 10.36
N VAL A 431 -4.34 11.46 9.36
CA VAL A 431 -5.31 10.57 8.74
C VAL A 431 -4.75 9.14 8.69
N HIS A 432 -5.51 8.19 8.20
CA HIS A 432 -5.08 6.83 7.88
C HIS A 432 -4.28 6.17 9.02
N GLY A 433 -4.97 5.83 10.11
CA GLY A 433 -4.40 5.17 11.27
C GLY A 433 -5.47 4.88 12.32
N GLU A 434 -5.26 3.82 13.08
CA GLU A 434 -6.10 3.51 14.22
C GLU A 434 -5.98 4.60 15.29
N LYS A 435 -7.04 4.80 16.05
CA LYS A 435 -7.16 5.88 17.05
C LYS A 435 -5.96 5.95 18.00
N ASP A 436 -5.51 4.82 18.53
CA ASP A 436 -4.40 4.78 19.49
C ASP A 436 -3.06 5.15 18.82
N ALA A 437 -2.86 4.75 17.56
CA ALA A 437 -1.70 5.13 16.77
C ALA A 437 -1.67 6.64 16.48
N GLN A 438 -2.82 7.21 16.14
CA GLN A 438 -2.96 8.65 15.89
C GLN A 438 -2.72 9.48 17.16
N ILE A 439 -3.26 9.05 18.30
CA ILE A 439 -3.06 9.74 19.59
C ILE A 439 -1.58 9.75 19.97
N PHE A 440 -0.92 8.60 19.87
CA PHE A 440 0.50 8.50 20.18
C PHE A 440 1.35 9.36 19.25
N LEU A 441 1.14 9.24 17.93
CA LEU A 441 1.90 10.02 16.94
C LEU A 441 1.69 11.53 17.13
N LYS A 442 0.45 11.96 17.38
CA LYS A 442 0.15 13.37 17.69
C LYS A 442 0.99 13.86 18.87
N GLN A 443 0.95 13.15 20.00
CA GLN A 443 1.71 13.53 21.20
C GLN A 443 3.22 13.57 20.94
N HIS A 444 3.73 12.60 20.18
CA HIS A 444 5.14 12.52 19.82
C HIS A 444 5.57 13.71 18.95
N LEU A 445 4.79 14.08 17.94
CA LEU A 445 5.05 15.23 17.08
C LEU A 445 4.95 16.57 17.84
N GLU A 446 3.99 16.69 18.76
CA GLU A 446 3.84 17.87 19.61
C GLU A 446 5.03 18.05 20.56
N GLN A 447 5.61 16.97 21.08
CA GLN A 447 6.86 17.01 21.86
C GLN A 447 8.06 17.50 21.04
N GLN A 448 8.04 17.30 19.72
CA GLN A 448 9.05 17.80 18.78
C GLN A 448 8.77 19.24 18.31
N GLY A 449 7.70 19.87 18.79
CA GLY A 449 7.35 21.25 18.46
C GLY A 449 6.40 21.43 17.28
N TYR A 450 5.94 20.35 16.64
CA TYR A 450 4.95 20.42 15.57
C TYR A 450 3.54 20.59 16.12
N LYS A 451 2.66 21.28 15.39
CA LYS A 451 1.22 21.31 15.67
C LYS A 451 0.55 20.17 14.92
N ALA A 452 0.05 19.17 15.61
CA ALA A 452 -0.63 18.02 15.00
C ALA A 452 -2.10 17.95 15.44
N GLU A 453 -2.98 17.56 14.53
CA GLU A 453 -4.41 17.42 14.75
C GLU A 453 -4.93 16.13 14.13
N ILE A 454 -5.71 15.34 14.90
CA ILE A 454 -6.36 14.12 14.40
C ILE A 454 -7.61 14.52 13.62
N VAL A 455 -7.68 14.10 12.38
CA VAL A 455 -8.81 14.40 11.50
C VAL A 455 -10.03 13.56 11.89
N LYS A 456 -11.17 14.24 12.06
CA LYS A 456 -12.46 13.60 12.32
C LYS A 456 -13.29 13.52 11.04
N LYS A 457 -14.05 12.46 10.91
CA LYS A 457 -14.92 12.23 9.75
C LYS A 457 -15.91 13.39 9.58
N ASN A 458 -16.00 13.92 8.34
CA ASN A 458 -16.89 15.00 7.93
C ASN A 458 -16.67 16.35 8.63
N GLU A 459 -15.62 16.53 9.41
CA GLU A 459 -15.24 17.82 9.97
C GLU A 459 -14.51 18.67 8.93
N ILE A 460 -14.76 19.99 8.94
CA ILE A 460 -14.15 20.94 7.98
C ILE A 460 -12.95 21.63 8.65
N TYR A 461 -11.77 21.42 8.08
CA TYR A 461 -10.51 22.05 8.48
C TYR A 461 -10.16 23.17 7.52
N LYS A 462 -10.15 24.42 8.00
CA LYS A 462 -9.80 25.61 7.20
C LYS A 462 -8.28 25.80 7.19
N LEU A 463 -7.67 25.70 5.99
CA LEU A 463 -6.23 25.87 5.79
C LEU A 463 -5.93 27.34 5.41
N LYS A 464 -5.61 28.16 6.43
CA LYS A 464 -5.44 29.64 6.32
C LYS A 464 -4.00 30.02 5.94
#